data_60bdf9cf40c659cee42b2dda1c3b4e5b
#
_entry.id   60bdf9cf40c659cee42b2dda1c3b4e5b
#
_cell.length_a   1.000
_cell.length_b   1.000
_cell.length_c   1.000
_cell.angle_alpha   90.00
_cell.angle_beta   90.00
_cell.angle_gamma   90.00
#
_symmetry.space_group_name_H-M   'P 1'
#
loop_
_entity.id
_entity.type
_entity.pdbx_description
1 polymer ?
#
loop_
_entity_poly.entity_id
_entity_poly.type
_entity_poly.pdbx_seq_one_letter_code
_entity_poly.pdbx_strand_id
1 'polypeptide(L)'
;MVTAVCELTWRLLPMIRASGQGRILNVASFAALSPSADRQTLYAASKSFMLRFSESLVLENADCGVKVCALCPGFAWSEFHDVTGTRDAMSALPAWAWLQADAVAEYGIAALERGQVLAVPGWGYRLVNAALRLLPHAFALRMMARGSHRVRPLD
;
A
#
# COMPACT_ATOMS: atom_id res chain seq x y z
N MET A 1 -13.12 2.55 2.70
CA MET A 1 -11.87 1.83 2.38
C MET A 1 -11.80 0.48 3.09
N VAL A 2 -12.04 0.39 4.41
CA VAL A 2 -11.96 -0.88 5.15
C VAL A 2 -13.17 -1.76 4.90
N THR A 3 -14.37 -1.29 5.23
CA THR A 3 -15.62 -2.06 5.18
C THR A 3 -15.90 -2.71 3.82
N ALA A 4 -15.77 -1.94 2.73
CA ALA A 4 -16.05 -2.46 1.39
C ALA A 4 -15.10 -3.59 0.99
N VAL A 5 -13.79 -3.49 1.34
CA VAL A 5 -12.82 -4.55 1.05
C VAL A 5 -13.14 -5.83 1.84
N CYS A 6 -13.45 -5.69 3.13
CA CYS A 6 -13.84 -6.84 3.96
C CYS A 6 -15.12 -7.50 3.44
N GLU A 7 -16.15 -6.71 3.14
CA GLU A 7 -17.44 -7.22 2.67
C GLU A 7 -17.32 -7.92 1.31
N LEU A 8 -16.63 -7.29 0.34
CA LEU A 8 -16.38 -7.91 -0.96
C LEU A 8 -15.60 -9.21 -0.83
N THR A 9 -14.54 -9.19 -0.03
CA THR A 9 -13.73 -10.40 0.20
C THR A 9 -14.59 -11.49 0.84
N TRP A 10 -15.33 -11.18 1.90
CA TRP A 10 -16.18 -12.16 2.58
C TRP A 10 -17.22 -12.79 1.65
N ARG A 11 -17.88 -11.97 0.81
CA ARG A 11 -18.90 -12.47 -0.13
C ARG A 11 -18.31 -13.30 -1.27
N LEU A 12 -17.13 -12.94 -1.77
CA LEU A 12 -16.52 -13.59 -2.93
C LEU A 12 -15.61 -14.76 -2.55
N LEU A 13 -15.09 -14.79 -1.32
CA LEU A 13 -14.10 -15.78 -0.89
C LEU A 13 -14.55 -17.23 -1.07
N PRO A 14 -15.81 -17.63 -0.79
CA PRO A 14 -16.25 -19.01 -1.04
C PRO A 14 -16.11 -19.44 -2.50
N MET A 15 -16.49 -18.56 -3.43
CA MET A 15 -16.36 -18.80 -4.87
C MET A 15 -14.88 -18.83 -5.31
N ILE A 16 -14.07 -17.90 -4.79
CA ILE A 16 -12.64 -17.82 -5.04
C ILE A 16 -11.92 -19.09 -4.58
N ARG A 17 -12.25 -19.61 -3.39
CA ARG A 17 -11.74 -20.88 -2.87
C ARG A 17 -12.14 -22.07 -3.73
N ALA A 18 -13.41 -22.13 -4.13
CA ALA A 18 -13.94 -23.22 -4.95
C ALA A 18 -13.27 -23.32 -6.33
N SER A 19 -12.71 -22.21 -6.85
CA SER A 19 -11.99 -22.20 -8.12
C SER A 19 -10.63 -22.93 -8.08
N GLY A 20 -10.05 -23.14 -6.90
CA GLY A 20 -8.72 -23.74 -6.71
C GLY A 20 -7.55 -22.90 -7.24
N GLN A 21 -7.81 -21.75 -7.81
CA GLN A 21 -6.80 -20.85 -8.39
C GLN A 21 -7.14 -19.36 -8.20
N GLY A 22 -7.74 -19.02 -7.07
CA GLY A 22 -8.19 -17.67 -6.75
C GLY A 22 -7.07 -16.63 -6.68
N ARG A 23 -7.43 -15.38 -6.98
CA ARG A 23 -6.51 -14.25 -7.00
C ARG A 23 -7.13 -13.06 -6.27
N ILE A 24 -6.45 -12.51 -5.26
CA ILE A 24 -6.88 -11.32 -4.53
C ILE A 24 -5.72 -10.32 -4.49
N LEU A 25 -5.88 -9.19 -5.15
CA LEU A 25 -4.93 -8.07 -5.11
C LEU A 25 -5.55 -6.90 -4.38
N ASN A 26 -5.11 -6.65 -3.15
CA ASN A 26 -5.55 -5.52 -2.35
C ASN A 26 -4.61 -4.32 -2.53
N VAL A 27 -5.14 -3.20 -3.03
CA VAL A 27 -4.36 -1.98 -3.21
C VAL A 27 -4.28 -1.20 -1.89
N ALA A 28 -3.22 -1.45 -1.13
CA ALA A 28 -2.88 -0.72 0.08
C ALA A 28 -2.19 0.62 -0.24
N SER A 29 -1.04 0.90 0.35
CA SER A 29 -0.18 2.07 0.09
C SER A 29 1.17 1.87 0.78
N PHE A 30 2.20 2.58 0.35
CA PHE A 30 3.46 2.69 1.08
C PHE A 30 3.26 3.24 2.51
N ALA A 31 2.20 4.04 2.72
CA ALA A 31 1.79 4.51 4.05
C ALA A 31 1.45 3.37 5.04
N ALA A 32 1.16 2.16 4.55
CA ALA A 32 0.97 0.97 5.40
C ALA A 32 2.28 0.44 6.00
N LEU A 33 3.41 0.77 5.38
CA LEU A 33 4.75 0.26 5.72
C LEU A 33 5.59 1.29 6.48
N SER A 34 5.30 2.58 6.28
CA SER A 34 5.99 3.68 6.93
C SER A 34 5.33 4.02 8.28
N PRO A 35 6.07 4.63 9.21
CA PRO A 35 5.46 5.31 10.34
C PRO A 35 4.44 6.35 9.85
N SER A 36 3.37 6.57 10.64
CA SER A 36 2.33 7.52 10.27
C SER A 36 2.89 8.94 10.13
N ALA A 37 2.33 9.68 9.16
CA ALA A 37 2.63 11.10 8.97
C ALA A 37 1.49 11.95 9.56
N ASP A 38 1.78 13.22 9.83
CA ASP A 38 0.78 14.18 10.25
C ASP A 38 -0.37 14.29 9.23
N ARG A 39 -1.60 14.48 9.73
CA ARG A 39 -2.85 14.58 8.94
C ARG A 39 -3.19 13.34 8.08
N GLN A 40 -2.61 12.18 8.41
CA GLN A 40 -2.91 10.91 7.73
C GLN A 40 -3.49 9.83 8.66
N THR A 41 -4.08 10.22 9.78
CA THR A 41 -4.54 9.32 10.85
C THR A 41 -5.38 8.16 10.32
N LEU A 42 -6.47 8.45 9.62
CA LEU A 42 -7.35 7.40 9.10
C LEU A 42 -6.81 6.74 7.83
N TYR A 43 -6.08 7.48 6.99
CA TYR A 43 -5.53 6.93 5.76
C TYR A 43 -4.46 5.87 6.05
N ALA A 44 -3.43 6.21 6.82
CA ALA A 44 -2.37 5.28 7.17
C ALA A 44 -2.92 4.07 7.94
N ALA A 45 -3.84 4.30 8.90
CA ALA A 45 -4.48 3.23 9.65
C ALA A 45 -5.28 2.28 8.74
N SER A 46 -6.08 2.80 7.81
CA SER A 46 -6.85 1.98 6.86
C SER A 46 -5.96 1.18 5.91
N LYS A 47 -4.83 1.76 5.48
CA LYS A 47 -3.88 1.07 4.59
C LYS A 47 -3.06 0.02 5.33
N SER A 48 -2.71 0.25 6.60
CA SER A 48 -2.11 -0.77 7.47
C SER A 48 -3.07 -1.92 7.75
N PHE A 49 -4.35 -1.62 7.96
CA PHE A 49 -5.38 -2.65 8.05
C PHE A 49 -5.41 -3.53 6.80
N MET A 50 -5.43 -2.95 5.60
CA MET A 50 -5.46 -3.71 4.34
C MET A 50 -4.24 -4.62 4.18
N LEU A 51 -3.06 -4.16 4.59
CA LEU A 51 -1.85 -4.98 4.58
C LEU A 51 -2.01 -6.20 5.49
N ARG A 52 -2.37 -5.99 6.77
CA ARG A 52 -2.53 -7.09 7.74
C ARG A 52 -3.69 -8.02 7.38
N PHE A 53 -4.78 -7.48 6.88
CA PHE A 53 -5.91 -8.26 6.36
C PHE A 53 -5.47 -9.19 5.21
N SER A 54 -4.66 -8.69 4.28
CA SER A 54 -4.12 -9.50 3.18
C SER A 54 -3.17 -10.59 3.68
N GLU A 55 -2.31 -10.30 4.65
CA GLU A 55 -1.42 -11.28 5.28
C GLU A 55 -2.22 -12.42 5.95
N SER A 56 -3.27 -12.08 6.69
CA SER A 56 -4.16 -13.07 7.31
C SER A 56 -4.87 -13.93 6.26
N LEU A 57 -5.38 -13.32 5.19
CA LEU A 57 -6.01 -14.06 4.10
C LEU A 57 -5.06 -15.06 3.42
N VAL A 58 -3.77 -14.74 3.29
CA VAL A 58 -2.76 -15.69 2.78
C VAL A 58 -2.70 -16.92 3.68
N LEU A 59 -2.59 -16.72 4.99
CA LEU A 59 -2.47 -17.82 5.96
C LEU A 59 -3.75 -18.68 6.00
N GLU A 60 -4.91 -18.04 6.00
CA GLU A 60 -6.21 -18.70 6.05
C GLU A 60 -6.57 -19.48 4.77
N ASN A 61 -5.89 -19.22 3.66
CA ASN A 61 -6.17 -19.82 2.36
C ASN A 61 -4.97 -20.57 1.75
N ALA A 62 -3.96 -20.88 2.55
CA ALA A 62 -2.74 -21.52 2.10
C ALA A 62 -3.02 -22.85 1.34
N ASP A 63 -4.00 -23.62 1.81
CA ASP A 63 -4.33 -24.93 1.26
C ASP A 63 -5.42 -24.87 0.16
N CYS A 64 -5.91 -23.68 -0.19
CA CYS A 64 -7.02 -23.51 -1.12
C CYS A 64 -6.60 -23.06 -2.53
N GLY A 65 -5.29 -22.97 -2.82
CA GLY A 65 -4.78 -22.48 -4.11
C GLY A 65 -5.05 -20.99 -4.38
N VAL A 66 -5.43 -20.23 -3.34
CA VAL A 66 -5.72 -18.80 -3.44
C VAL A 66 -4.44 -18.00 -3.18
N LYS A 67 -4.05 -17.16 -4.14
CA LYS A 67 -2.97 -16.20 -3.98
C LYS A 67 -3.54 -14.86 -3.54
N VAL A 68 -2.93 -14.26 -2.52
CA VAL A 68 -3.30 -12.92 -2.04
C VAL A 68 -2.06 -12.04 -1.97
N CYS A 69 -2.17 -10.80 -2.46
CA CYS A 69 -1.08 -9.83 -2.43
C CYS A 69 -1.58 -8.46 -1.97
N ALA A 70 -0.87 -7.84 -1.04
CA ALA A 70 -1.01 -6.43 -0.70
C ALA A 70 -0.07 -5.61 -1.58
N LEU A 71 -0.61 -4.81 -2.48
CA LEU A 71 0.13 -3.87 -3.30
C LEU A 71 0.28 -2.56 -2.53
N CYS A 72 1.51 -2.17 -2.24
CA CYS A 72 1.85 -0.97 -1.47
C CYS A 72 2.62 0.05 -2.33
N PRO A 73 1.94 0.76 -3.25
CA PRO A 73 2.58 1.76 -4.08
C PRO A 73 2.92 3.01 -3.26
N GLY A 74 3.98 3.71 -3.68
CA GLY A 74 4.23 5.09 -3.32
C GLY A 74 3.32 6.05 -4.09
N PHE A 75 3.83 7.24 -4.42
CA PHE A 75 3.10 8.20 -5.24
C PHE A 75 3.01 7.71 -6.68
N ALA A 76 1.78 7.67 -7.21
CA ALA A 76 1.52 7.28 -8.59
C ALA A 76 0.78 8.41 -9.31
N TRP A 77 1.15 8.68 -10.55
CA TRP A 77 0.42 9.59 -11.42
C TRP A 77 -0.98 9.02 -11.65
N SER A 78 -1.98 9.70 -11.09
CA SER A 78 -3.39 9.36 -11.23
C SER A 78 -4.26 10.59 -10.99
N GLU A 79 -5.52 10.54 -11.39
CA GLU A 79 -6.51 11.61 -11.13
C GLU A 79 -6.76 11.83 -9.63
N PHE A 80 -6.35 10.91 -8.77
CA PHE A 80 -6.51 11.02 -7.32
C PHE A 80 -5.89 12.30 -6.75
N HIS A 81 -4.72 12.70 -7.26
CA HIS A 81 -4.02 13.91 -6.80
C HIS A 81 -4.67 15.19 -7.31
N ASP A 82 -5.36 15.14 -8.44
CA ASP A 82 -6.15 16.25 -8.97
C ASP A 82 -7.42 16.45 -8.15
N VAL A 83 -8.15 15.37 -7.90
CA VAL A 83 -9.39 15.39 -7.12
C VAL A 83 -9.14 15.81 -5.66
N THR A 84 -7.99 15.46 -5.10
CA THR A 84 -7.63 15.82 -3.70
C THR A 84 -6.92 17.17 -3.57
N GLY A 85 -6.63 17.87 -4.68
CA GLY A 85 -5.94 19.18 -4.68
C GLY A 85 -4.50 19.12 -4.13
N THR A 86 -3.89 17.93 -4.10
CA THR A 86 -2.55 17.74 -3.49
C THR A 86 -1.41 17.77 -4.49
N ARG A 87 -1.68 17.96 -5.79
CA ARG A 87 -0.69 17.92 -6.87
C ARG A 87 0.44 18.96 -6.68
N ASP A 88 0.09 20.19 -6.36
CA ASP A 88 1.08 21.27 -6.21
C ASP A 88 1.99 21.06 -5.00
N ALA A 89 1.42 20.63 -3.86
CA ALA A 89 2.19 20.34 -2.66
C ALA A 89 3.17 19.14 -2.84
N MET A 90 2.86 18.26 -3.78
CA MET A 90 3.67 17.06 -4.08
C MET A 90 4.65 17.27 -5.23
N SER A 91 4.56 18.37 -5.99
CA SER A 91 5.49 18.71 -7.07
C SER A 91 6.95 18.84 -6.62
N ALA A 92 7.19 19.09 -5.32
CA ALA A 92 8.51 19.15 -4.71
C ALA A 92 9.19 17.78 -4.51
N LEU A 93 8.49 16.66 -4.78
CA LEU A 93 9.06 15.33 -4.66
C LEU A 93 10.00 15.01 -5.84
N PRO A 94 11.10 14.28 -5.60
CA PRO A 94 12.01 13.90 -6.66
C PRO A 94 11.33 12.97 -7.67
N ALA A 95 11.77 13.04 -8.94
CA ALA A 95 11.15 12.29 -10.04
C ALA A 95 11.05 10.77 -9.79
N TRP A 96 12.01 10.16 -9.10
CA TRP A 96 11.97 8.73 -8.77
C TRP A 96 10.83 8.33 -7.82
N ALA A 97 10.26 9.30 -7.08
CA ALA A 97 9.13 9.05 -6.19
C ALA A 97 7.79 8.89 -6.94
N TRP A 98 7.75 9.32 -8.21
CA TRP A 98 6.55 9.24 -9.03
C TRP A 98 6.57 8.00 -9.90
N LEU A 99 5.53 7.18 -9.76
CA LEU A 99 5.33 5.96 -10.53
C LEU A 99 4.21 6.16 -11.55
N GLN A 100 4.30 5.49 -12.69
CA GLN A 100 3.19 5.42 -13.64
C GLN A 100 2.15 4.42 -13.13
N ALA A 101 0.87 4.76 -13.20
CA ALA A 101 -0.21 3.93 -12.68
C ALA A 101 -0.24 2.55 -13.34
N ASP A 102 -0.04 2.50 -14.66
CA ASP A 102 -0.02 1.24 -15.42
C ASP A 102 1.13 0.34 -14.95
N ALA A 103 2.33 0.90 -14.79
CA ALA A 103 3.48 0.14 -14.29
C ALA A 103 3.28 -0.39 -12.86
N VAL A 104 2.55 0.37 -12.01
CA VAL A 104 2.16 -0.07 -10.68
C VAL A 104 1.20 -1.26 -10.75
N ALA A 105 0.20 -1.19 -11.63
CA ALA A 105 -0.79 -2.26 -11.82
C ALA A 105 -0.13 -3.54 -12.35
N GLU A 106 0.67 -3.44 -13.40
CA GLU A 106 1.43 -4.56 -13.97
C GLU A 106 2.35 -5.22 -12.94
N TYR A 107 3.08 -4.40 -12.16
CA TYR A 107 3.94 -4.89 -11.10
C TYR A 107 3.16 -5.65 -10.04
N GLY A 108 2.00 -5.13 -9.62
CA GLY A 108 1.12 -5.76 -8.63
C GLY A 108 0.59 -7.10 -9.10
N ILE A 109 0.08 -7.18 -10.33
CA ILE A 109 -0.42 -8.42 -10.95
C ILE A 109 0.71 -9.46 -11.05
N ALA A 110 1.86 -9.06 -11.56
CA ALA A 110 3.01 -9.94 -11.68
C ALA A 110 3.51 -10.45 -10.31
N ALA A 111 3.48 -9.61 -9.26
CA ALA A 111 3.82 -10.00 -7.90
C ALA A 111 2.82 -11.02 -7.34
N LEU A 112 1.52 -10.80 -7.55
CA LEU A 112 0.45 -11.72 -7.16
C LEU A 112 0.62 -13.08 -7.84
N GLU A 113 0.90 -13.10 -9.14
CA GLU A 113 1.11 -14.36 -9.88
C GLU A 113 2.34 -15.13 -9.39
N ARG A 114 3.39 -14.44 -8.96
CA ARG A 114 4.54 -15.06 -8.30
C ARG A 114 4.28 -15.51 -6.86
N GLY A 115 3.07 -15.30 -6.31
CA GLY A 115 2.70 -15.65 -4.94
C GLY A 115 3.35 -14.72 -3.89
N GLN A 116 3.73 -13.51 -4.26
CA GLN A 116 4.25 -12.53 -3.30
C GLN A 116 3.11 -11.98 -2.45
N VAL A 117 3.28 -12.00 -1.13
CA VAL A 117 2.29 -11.48 -0.17
C VAL A 117 2.30 -9.95 -0.12
N LEU A 118 3.47 -9.35 -0.32
CA LEU A 118 3.70 -7.90 -0.30
C LEU A 118 4.40 -7.47 -1.58
N ALA A 119 3.81 -6.52 -2.28
CA ALA A 119 4.36 -5.90 -3.48
C ALA A 119 4.61 -4.41 -3.27
N VAL A 120 5.88 -3.98 -3.40
CA VAL A 120 6.30 -2.57 -3.29
C VAL A 120 6.91 -2.15 -4.62
N PRO A 121 6.15 -1.48 -5.50
CA PRO A 121 6.67 -1.00 -6.78
C PRO A 121 7.65 0.15 -6.59
N GLY A 122 8.64 0.23 -7.49
CA GLY A 122 9.70 1.24 -7.44
C GLY A 122 10.87 0.85 -6.53
N TRP A 123 12.07 0.89 -7.08
CA TRP A 123 13.29 0.51 -6.35
C TRP A 123 13.57 1.42 -5.16
N GLY A 124 13.30 2.74 -5.29
CA GLY A 124 13.48 3.72 -4.22
C GLY A 124 12.60 3.40 -3.01
N TYR A 125 11.32 3.06 -3.23
CA TYR A 125 10.41 2.66 -2.15
C TYR A 125 10.84 1.37 -1.46
N ARG A 126 11.40 0.42 -2.20
CA ARG A 126 11.95 -0.82 -1.61
C ARG A 126 13.13 -0.53 -0.71
N LEU A 127 14.05 0.35 -1.12
CA LEU A 127 15.19 0.77 -0.30
C LEU A 127 14.73 1.53 0.96
N VAL A 128 13.81 2.48 0.80
CA VAL A 128 13.24 3.21 1.96
C VAL A 128 12.56 2.26 2.93
N ASN A 129 11.76 1.31 2.43
CA ASN A 129 11.12 0.30 3.28
C ASN A 129 12.14 -0.57 4.03
N ALA A 130 13.21 -1.00 3.36
CA ALA A 130 14.28 -1.77 3.99
C ALA A 130 14.98 -0.95 5.10
N ALA A 131 15.29 0.31 4.84
CA ALA A 131 15.88 1.21 5.82
C ALA A 131 14.96 1.45 7.03
N LEU A 132 13.66 1.70 6.79
CA LEU A 132 12.68 1.92 7.87
C LEU A 132 12.53 0.70 8.78
N ARG A 133 12.67 -0.52 8.25
CA ARG A 133 12.61 -1.76 9.05
C ARG A 133 13.80 -1.94 10.00
N LEU A 134 14.93 -1.31 9.70
CA LEU A 134 16.13 -1.36 10.53
C LEU A 134 16.17 -0.25 11.60
N LEU A 135 15.35 0.77 11.46
CA LEU A 135 15.31 1.90 12.38
C LEU A 135 14.41 1.62 13.59
N PRO A 136 14.80 2.04 14.81
CA PRO A 136 13.88 2.06 15.94
C PRO A 136 12.63 2.88 15.62
N HIS A 137 11.44 2.34 15.92
CA HIS A 137 10.16 2.96 15.55
C HIS A 137 10.04 4.42 16.01
N ALA A 138 10.47 4.72 17.23
CA ALA A 138 10.42 6.09 17.78
C ALA A 138 11.30 7.08 16.97
N PHE A 139 12.44 6.63 16.46
CA PHE A 139 13.31 7.44 15.63
C PHE A 139 12.68 7.68 14.26
N ALA A 140 12.18 6.62 13.62
CA ALA A 140 11.50 6.71 12.33
C ALA A 140 10.27 7.65 12.41
N LEU A 141 9.48 7.58 13.49
CA LEU A 141 8.34 8.46 13.72
C LEU A 141 8.75 9.93 13.85
N ARG A 142 9.83 10.24 14.60
CA ARG A 142 10.37 11.60 14.71
C ARG A 142 10.86 12.16 13.35
N MET A 143 11.45 11.30 12.54
CA MET A 143 11.92 11.67 11.20
C MET A 143 10.73 12.01 10.29
N MET A 144 9.66 11.22 10.32
CA MET A 144 8.43 11.47 9.56
C MET A 144 7.71 12.75 10.03
N ALA A 145 7.65 13.01 11.33
CA ALA A 145 7.08 14.24 11.87
C ALA A 145 7.76 15.50 11.32
N ARG A 146 9.10 15.51 11.22
CA ARG A 146 9.85 16.63 10.64
C ARG A 146 9.63 16.82 9.13
N GLY A 147 9.39 15.72 8.40
CA GLY A 147 9.16 15.74 6.96
C GLY A 147 7.76 16.20 6.59
N SER A 148 6.74 15.86 7.38
CA SER A 148 5.33 16.13 7.07
C SER A 148 4.98 17.62 7.08
N HIS A 149 5.63 18.42 7.93
CA HIS A 149 5.44 19.89 7.96
C HIS A 149 5.87 20.60 6.67
N ARG A 150 6.74 19.98 5.87
CA ARG A 150 7.20 20.57 4.59
C ARG A 150 6.23 20.33 3.44
N VAL A 151 5.41 19.30 3.54
CA VAL A 151 4.53 18.86 2.44
C VAL A 151 3.11 19.45 2.57
N ARG A 152 2.70 19.86 3.77
CA ARG A 152 1.41 20.51 4.02
C ARG A 152 1.58 21.60 5.07
N PRO A 153 1.75 22.88 4.66
CA PRO A 153 1.73 24.00 5.61
C PRO A 153 0.41 24.05 6.38
N LEU A 154 0.48 24.53 7.61
CA LEU A 154 -0.68 24.81 8.45
C LEU A 154 -1.34 26.08 7.91
N ASP A 155 -2.51 25.98 7.30
CA ASP A 155 -3.47 27.07 7.20
C ASP A 155 -4.42 26.97 8.36
#